data_7f4afb7213c0fddee9172f94108dc9ed
#
_entry.id   7f4afb7213c0fddee9172f94108dc9ed
#
_cell.length_a   1.000
_cell.length_b   1.000
_cell.length_c   1.000
_cell.angle_alpha   90.00
_cell.angle_beta   90.00
_cell.angle_gamma   90.00
#
_symmetry.space_group_name_H-M   'P 1'
#
loop_
_entity.id
_entity.type
_entity.pdbx_description
1 polymer ?
#
loop_
_entity_poly.entity_id
_entity_poly.type
_entity_poly.pdbx_seq_one_letter_code
_entity_poly.pdbx_strand_id
1 'polypeptide(L)'
;MVSFRFFSAELPAVLSSHDLPLPELCAARLDGELFGLCDGFVVVDQPDHRNQRAAAVLIGQPDRVIAEQRTAAWIWGAVATPPWPHELCVGSSARVRSSGSGWVNVREVVIEPSEIAMIAGLQVTTPLRTIVDLARFAMPFGEREVRIVKALIASSDIRLSDCEVALSERRNLPNKRRALERLELCTRE
;
A
#
# COMPACT_ATOMS: atom_id res chain seq x y z
N MET A 1 -6.13 -41.45 -28.70
CA MET A 1 -5.22 -40.28 -28.68
C MET A 1 -5.70 -39.37 -27.56
N VAL A 2 -5.11 -39.49 -26.33
CA VAL A 2 -5.53 -38.73 -25.14
C VAL A 2 -4.85 -37.38 -25.22
N SER A 3 -5.64 -36.32 -25.43
CA SER A 3 -5.15 -34.95 -25.42
C SER A 3 -4.88 -34.50 -23.99
N PHE A 4 -3.63 -34.50 -23.59
CA PHE A 4 -3.21 -33.84 -22.34
C PHE A 4 -3.36 -32.34 -22.55
N ARG A 5 -4.42 -31.75 -21.98
CA ARG A 5 -4.47 -30.31 -21.75
C ARG A 5 -3.50 -30.01 -20.62
N PHE A 6 -2.33 -29.50 -20.93
CA PHE A 6 -1.50 -28.81 -19.95
C PHE A 6 -2.28 -27.58 -19.46
N PHE A 7 -2.86 -27.67 -18.29
CA PHE A 7 -3.24 -26.50 -17.55
C PHE A 7 -1.92 -25.83 -17.15
N SER A 8 -1.53 -24.79 -17.85
CA SER A 8 -0.53 -23.85 -17.38
C SER A 8 -1.17 -23.15 -16.18
N ALA A 9 -0.97 -23.68 -14.99
CA ALA A 9 -1.32 -22.97 -13.77
C ALA A 9 -0.34 -21.78 -13.70
N GLU A 10 -0.84 -20.61 -14.02
CA GLU A 10 -0.08 -19.38 -13.88
C GLU A 10 0.21 -19.21 -12.39
N LEU A 11 1.49 -19.16 -12.02
CA LEU A 11 1.90 -18.96 -10.63
C LEU A 11 1.38 -17.58 -10.16
N PRO A 12 0.90 -17.48 -8.92
CA PRO A 12 0.49 -16.19 -8.36
C PRO A 12 1.69 -15.22 -8.37
N ALA A 13 1.39 -13.94 -8.52
CA ALA A 13 2.42 -12.89 -8.57
C ALA A 13 3.28 -12.83 -7.29
N VAL A 14 2.75 -13.31 -6.18
CA VAL A 14 3.46 -13.48 -4.90
C VAL A 14 3.09 -14.85 -4.34
N LEU A 15 4.09 -15.67 -4.08
CA LEU A 15 3.95 -16.99 -3.48
C LEU A 15 3.90 -16.90 -1.96
N SER A 16 3.14 -17.77 -1.35
CA SER A 16 2.99 -17.88 0.10
C SER A 16 2.99 -19.35 0.56
N SER A 17 2.88 -19.57 1.86
CA SER A 17 2.73 -20.92 2.43
C SER A 17 1.40 -21.60 2.02
N HIS A 18 0.47 -20.88 1.38
CA HIS A 18 -0.74 -21.45 0.79
C HIS A 18 -0.49 -22.08 -0.57
N ASP A 19 0.55 -21.65 -1.28
CA ASP A 19 0.89 -22.11 -2.62
C ASP A 19 1.90 -23.22 -2.61
N LEU A 20 2.94 -23.13 -1.76
CA LEU A 20 4.01 -24.13 -1.59
C LEU A 20 4.40 -24.22 -0.12
N PRO A 21 4.90 -25.39 0.34
CA PRO A 21 5.46 -25.54 1.67
C PRO A 21 6.58 -24.54 1.96
N LEU A 22 6.58 -23.92 3.14
CA LEU A 22 7.60 -22.94 3.51
C LEU A 22 9.05 -23.41 3.33
N PRO A 23 9.41 -24.68 3.62
CA PRO A 23 10.77 -25.18 3.35
C PRO A 23 11.16 -25.12 1.86
N GLU A 24 10.21 -25.38 0.96
CA GLU A 24 10.45 -25.30 -0.49
C GLU A 24 10.64 -23.85 -0.95
N LEU A 25 9.81 -22.93 -0.46
CA LEU A 25 9.99 -21.50 -0.70
C LEU A 25 11.32 -20.97 -0.18
N CYS A 26 11.75 -21.45 1.00
CA CYS A 26 13.04 -21.10 1.56
C CYS A 26 14.21 -21.69 0.76
N ALA A 27 14.09 -22.91 0.25
CA ALA A 27 15.10 -23.52 -0.61
C ALA A 27 15.24 -22.74 -1.92
N ALA A 28 14.15 -22.48 -2.63
CA ALA A 28 14.15 -21.68 -3.86
C ALA A 28 14.72 -20.27 -3.65
N ARG A 29 14.49 -19.66 -2.48
CA ARG A 29 15.12 -18.39 -2.12
C ARG A 29 16.64 -18.53 -1.94
N LEU A 30 17.13 -19.60 -1.31
CA LEU A 30 18.56 -19.85 -1.15
C LEU A 30 19.24 -20.14 -2.50
N ASP A 31 18.53 -20.79 -3.41
CA ASP A 31 18.97 -21.06 -4.77
C ASP A 31 18.94 -19.81 -5.69
N GLY A 32 18.41 -18.68 -5.18
CA GLY A 32 18.34 -17.41 -5.90
C GLY A 32 17.22 -17.32 -6.94
N GLU A 33 16.25 -18.23 -6.90
CA GLU A 33 15.07 -18.24 -7.78
C GLU A 33 13.98 -17.29 -7.26
N LEU A 34 13.90 -17.12 -5.94
CA LEU A 34 12.93 -16.26 -5.26
C LEU A 34 13.62 -15.21 -4.40
N PHE A 35 12.94 -14.08 -4.19
CA PHE A 35 13.27 -13.14 -3.11
C PHE A 35 12.07 -12.90 -2.21
N GLY A 36 12.34 -12.54 -0.95
CA GLY A 36 11.28 -12.25 0.02
C GLY A 36 10.69 -10.85 -0.20
N LEU A 37 9.36 -10.75 -0.20
CA LEU A 37 8.63 -9.48 -0.26
C LEU A 37 7.51 -9.50 0.79
N CYS A 38 7.62 -8.70 1.85
CA CYS A 38 6.75 -8.78 3.03
C CYS A 38 6.71 -10.22 3.58
N ASP A 39 5.52 -10.79 3.72
CA ASP A 39 5.31 -12.17 4.19
C ASP A 39 5.24 -13.19 3.04
N GLY A 40 5.61 -12.80 1.81
CA GLY A 40 5.59 -13.64 0.62
C GLY A 40 6.93 -13.74 -0.09
N PHE A 41 6.91 -14.43 -1.22
CA PHE A 41 8.06 -14.67 -2.09
C PHE A 41 7.70 -14.33 -3.54
N VAL A 42 8.64 -13.72 -4.25
CA VAL A 42 8.48 -13.30 -5.64
C VAL A 42 9.61 -13.89 -6.48
N VAL A 43 9.31 -14.27 -7.72
CA VAL A 43 10.31 -14.76 -8.68
C VAL A 43 11.27 -13.62 -9.06
N VAL A 44 12.58 -13.91 -9.05
CA VAL A 44 13.64 -12.88 -9.25
C VAL A 44 13.51 -12.16 -10.59
N ASP A 45 13.08 -12.85 -11.64
CA ASP A 45 12.97 -12.30 -13.00
C ASP A 45 11.70 -11.46 -13.25
N GLN A 46 10.82 -11.35 -12.26
CA GLN A 46 9.62 -10.54 -12.40
C GLN A 46 9.90 -9.07 -12.08
N PRO A 47 9.43 -8.13 -12.93
CA PRO A 47 9.59 -6.72 -12.64
C PRO A 47 8.78 -6.32 -11.40
N ASP A 48 9.38 -5.51 -10.54
CA ASP A 48 8.70 -4.93 -9.37
C ASP A 48 7.62 -3.95 -9.83
N HIS A 49 6.37 -4.26 -9.53
CA HIS A 49 5.26 -3.37 -9.83
C HIS A 49 4.15 -3.45 -8.76
N ARG A 50 3.25 -2.47 -8.82
CA ARG A 50 2.22 -2.25 -7.79
C ARG A 50 1.34 -3.46 -7.47
N ASN A 51 1.06 -4.34 -8.45
CA ASN A 51 0.23 -5.52 -8.21
C ASN A 51 0.93 -6.53 -7.30
N GLN A 52 2.23 -6.74 -7.47
CA GLN A 52 3.03 -7.59 -6.59
C GLN A 52 3.10 -7.01 -5.17
N ARG A 53 3.34 -5.70 -5.06
CA ARG A 53 3.39 -5.00 -3.77
C ARG A 53 2.07 -5.11 -3.02
N ALA A 54 0.94 -4.90 -3.70
CA ALA A 54 -0.39 -5.04 -3.12
C ALA A 54 -0.68 -6.48 -2.70
N ALA A 55 -0.37 -7.47 -3.56
CA ALA A 55 -0.54 -8.88 -3.24
C ALA A 55 0.31 -9.30 -2.03
N ALA A 56 1.56 -8.80 -1.92
CA ALA A 56 2.43 -9.09 -0.79
C ALA A 56 1.89 -8.53 0.54
N VAL A 57 1.31 -7.33 0.53
CA VAL A 57 0.64 -6.75 1.72
C VAL A 57 -0.59 -7.55 2.12
N LEU A 58 -1.33 -8.10 1.15
CA LEU A 58 -2.58 -8.81 1.42
C LEU A 58 -2.36 -10.16 2.13
N ILE A 59 -1.17 -10.77 2.00
CA ILE A 59 -0.86 -12.05 2.65
C ILE A 59 -1.05 -11.93 4.17
N GLY A 60 -1.89 -12.83 4.73
CA GLY A 60 -2.16 -12.88 6.16
C GLY A 60 -3.00 -11.72 6.72
N GLN A 61 -3.48 -10.82 5.87
CA GLN A 61 -4.33 -9.73 6.33
C GLN A 61 -5.81 -10.12 6.33
N PRO A 62 -6.61 -9.58 7.25
CA PRO A 62 -8.04 -9.79 7.25
C PRO A 62 -8.68 -9.12 6.03
N ASP A 63 -9.84 -9.65 5.60
CA ASP A 63 -10.67 -9.03 4.58
C ASP A 63 -11.03 -7.58 4.95
N ARG A 64 -11.15 -6.72 3.93
CA ARG A 64 -11.60 -5.31 4.05
C ARG A 64 -10.59 -4.34 4.66
N VAL A 65 -9.34 -4.72 4.81
CA VAL A 65 -8.28 -3.74 5.11
C VAL A 65 -7.98 -2.89 3.88
N ILE A 66 -7.58 -1.66 4.14
CA ILE A 66 -7.21 -0.68 3.13
C ILE A 66 -5.78 -0.25 3.43
N ALA A 67 -4.88 -0.42 2.48
CA ALA A 67 -3.54 0.12 2.62
C ALA A 67 -3.58 1.65 2.55
N GLU A 68 -2.92 2.31 3.52
CA GLU A 68 -2.91 3.77 3.62
C GLU A 68 -1.50 4.32 3.85
N GLN A 69 -1.39 5.63 3.83
CA GLN A 69 -0.17 6.38 4.14
C GLN A 69 1.08 5.81 3.44
N ARG A 70 2.13 5.42 4.19
CA ARG A 70 3.40 4.93 3.61
C ARG A 70 3.25 3.59 2.92
N THR A 71 2.35 2.71 3.39
CA THR A 71 2.09 1.43 2.71
C THR A 71 1.44 1.67 1.35
N ALA A 72 0.44 2.53 1.27
CA ALA A 72 -0.14 2.93 -0.02
C ALA A 72 0.90 3.62 -0.91
N ALA A 73 1.71 4.54 -0.37
CA ALA A 73 2.78 5.20 -1.10
C ALA A 73 3.81 4.21 -1.68
N TRP A 74 4.14 3.15 -0.94
CA TRP A 74 5.00 2.08 -1.44
C TRP A 74 4.34 1.29 -2.57
N ILE A 75 3.06 0.93 -2.42
CA ILE A 75 2.30 0.24 -3.48
C ILE A 75 2.24 1.10 -4.75
N TRP A 76 2.04 2.39 -4.63
CA TRP A 76 2.05 3.34 -5.75
C TRP A 76 3.44 3.59 -6.36
N GLY A 77 4.52 3.09 -5.75
CA GLY A 77 5.87 3.23 -6.26
C GLY A 77 6.63 4.48 -5.79
N ALA A 78 6.05 5.26 -4.88
CA ALA A 78 6.69 6.47 -4.36
C ALA A 78 7.81 6.20 -3.36
N VAL A 79 7.94 4.97 -2.87
CA VAL A 79 9.01 4.50 -1.97
C VAL A 79 9.53 3.15 -2.45
N ALA A 80 10.81 2.92 -2.31
CA ALA A 80 11.44 1.68 -2.75
C ALA A 80 11.18 0.51 -1.79
N THR A 81 11.11 0.78 -0.49
CA THR A 81 10.98 -0.26 0.55
C THR A 81 9.65 -0.16 1.28
N PRO A 82 9.00 -1.30 1.60
CA PRO A 82 7.78 -1.28 2.38
C PRO A 82 8.01 -0.69 3.78
N PRO A 83 7.04 0.02 4.34
CA PRO A 83 7.10 0.42 5.74
C PRO A 83 6.87 -0.80 6.63
N TRP A 84 7.45 -0.76 7.82
CA TRP A 84 7.26 -1.78 8.83
C TRP A 84 7.04 -1.12 10.20
N PRO A 85 5.95 -1.40 10.90
CA PRO A 85 4.79 -2.21 10.47
C PRO A 85 4.03 -1.58 9.31
N HIS A 86 3.19 -2.40 8.60
CA HIS A 86 2.29 -1.88 7.57
C HIS A 86 1.25 -0.93 8.16
N GLU A 87 1.00 0.17 7.46
CA GLU A 87 -0.03 1.16 7.80
C GLU A 87 -1.31 0.82 7.02
N LEU A 88 -2.31 0.32 7.75
CA LEU A 88 -3.59 -0.09 7.20
C LEU A 88 -4.73 0.65 7.91
N CYS A 89 -5.86 0.80 7.25
CA CYS A 89 -7.07 1.28 7.86
C CYS A 89 -8.27 0.42 7.48
N VAL A 90 -9.39 0.66 8.16
CA VAL A 90 -10.69 0.08 7.85
C VAL A 90 -11.74 1.18 7.83
N GLY A 91 -12.73 1.04 6.96
CA GLY A 91 -13.86 1.95 6.96
C GLY A 91 -14.64 1.85 8.28
N SER A 92 -15.15 2.96 8.80
CA SER A 92 -15.90 3.03 10.05
C SER A 92 -17.16 2.15 10.09
N SER A 93 -17.65 1.71 8.92
CA SER A 93 -18.76 0.74 8.79
C SER A 93 -18.29 -0.73 8.90
N ALA A 94 -16.99 -0.99 8.80
CA ALA A 94 -16.41 -2.33 8.84
C ALA A 94 -15.72 -2.54 10.20
N ARG A 95 -16.42 -3.18 11.15
CA ARG A 95 -15.77 -3.61 12.39
C ARG A 95 -14.82 -4.77 12.09
N VAL A 96 -13.55 -4.49 11.97
CA VAL A 96 -12.50 -5.52 11.94
C VAL A 96 -11.98 -5.70 13.35
N ARG A 97 -12.07 -6.92 13.87
CA ARG A 97 -11.34 -7.27 15.09
C ARG A 97 -9.86 -7.28 14.71
N SER A 98 -9.11 -6.33 15.22
CA SER A 98 -7.66 -6.33 15.15
C SER A 98 -7.18 -7.65 15.79
N SER A 99 -6.81 -8.61 14.97
CA SER A 99 -6.02 -9.74 15.42
C SER A 99 -4.64 -9.16 15.73
N GLY A 100 -4.27 -9.11 17.01
CA GLY A 100 -3.09 -8.43 17.52
C GLY A 100 -1.75 -9.03 17.08
N SER A 101 -1.52 -9.22 15.80
CA SER A 101 -0.18 -9.39 15.29
C SER A 101 0.49 -8.02 15.29
N GLY A 102 1.57 -7.84 16.03
CA GLY A 102 2.32 -6.58 16.17
C GLY A 102 2.91 -6.01 14.86
N TRP A 103 2.55 -6.60 13.74
CA TRP A 103 3.03 -6.31 12.39
C TRP A 103 2.17 -5.32 11.60
N VAL A 104 1.03 -4.90 12.15
CA VAL A 104 0.05 -4.07 11.44
C VAL A 104 -0.44 -2.95 12.36
N ASN A 105 -0.41 -1.73 11.86
CA ASN A 105 -1.03 -0.60 12.50
C ASN A 105 -2.36 -0.29 11.79
N VAL A 106 -3.48 -0.70 12.39
CA VAL A 106 -4.82 -0.53 11.81
C VAL A 106 -5.58 0.57 12.54
N ARG A 107 -6.10 1.54 11.81
CA ARG A 107 -6.97 2.58 12.37
C ARG A 107 -8.33 2.61 11.66
N GLU A 108 -9.37 3.05 12.36
CA GLU A 108 -10.67 3.31 11.77
C GLU A 108 -10.71 4.69 11.10
N VAL A 109 -11.25 4.75 9.89
CA VAL A 109 -11.35 5.99 9.12
C VAL A 109 -12.71 6.13 8.44
N VAL A 110 -13.11 7.37 8.24
CA VAL A 110 -14.19 7.70 7.28
C VAL A 110 -13.54 7.84 5.91
N ILE A 111 -13.95 7.00 4.97
CA ILE A 111 -13.41 6.95 3.63
C ILE A 111 -14.53 6.71 2.62
N GLU A 112 -14.48 7.42 1.50
CA GLU A 112 -15.45 7.29 0.42
C GLU A 112 -14.96 6.26 -0.63
N PRO A 113 -15.86 5.57 -1.34
CA PRO A 113 -15.46 4.62 -2.39
C PRO A 113 -14.55 5.25 -3.46
N SER A 114 -14.73 6.52 -3.78
CA SER A 114 -13.90 7.26 -4.73
C SER A 114 -12.47 7.50 -4.26
N GLU A 115 -12.19 7.30 -2.97
CA GLU A 115 -10.86 7.46 -2.37
C GLU A 115 -10.10 6.13 -2.29
N ILE A 116 -10.69 5.05 -2.81
CA ILE A 116 -10.14 3.69 -2.77
C ILE A 116 -9.92 3.20 -4.20
N ALA A 117 -8.76 2.62 -4.45
CA ALA A 117 -8.46 1.84 -5.64
C ALA A 117 -8.33 0.36 -5.26
N MET A 118 -8.77 -0.54 -6.16
CA MET A 118 -8.55 -1.98 -6.00
C MET A 118 -7.30 -2.38 -6.81
N ILE A 119 -6.30 -2.95 -6.15
CA ILE A 119 -5.05 -3.41 -6.76
C ILE A 119 -4.77 -4.83 -6.31
N ALA A 120 -4.76 -5.79 -7.23
CA ALA A 120 -4.51 -7.21 -6.96
C ALA A 120 -5.31 -7.77 -5.75
N GLY A 121 -6.58 -7.37 -5.62
CA GLY A 121 -7.45 -7.81 -4.52
C GLY A 121 -7.34 -7.00 -3.22
N LEU A 122 -6.34 -6.13 -3.09
CA LEU A 122 -6.19 -5.23 -1.94
C LEU A 122 -6.84 -3.87 -2.22
N GLN A 123 -7.58 -3.35 -1.25
CA GLN A 123 -8.00 -1.96 -1.24
C GLN A 123 -6.82 -1.06 -0.85
N VAL A 124 -6.61 0.01 -1.62
CA VAL A 124 -5.51 0.96 -1.41
C VAL A 124 -6.06 2.37 -1.51
N THR A 125 -5.69 3.27 -0.64
CA THR A 125 -6.06 4.68 -0.78
C THR A 125 -5.52 5.24 -2.09
N THR A 126 -6.35 6.02 -2.83
CA THR A 126 -5.90 6.70 -4.05
C THR A 126 -4.68 7.59 -3.78
N PRO A 127 -3.84 7.91 -4.77
CA PRO A 127 -2.69 8.77 -4.57
C PRO A 127 -3.05 10.10 -3.89
N LEU A 128 -4.16 10.75 -4.31
CA LEU A 128 -4.65 11.98 -3.68
C LEU A 128 -4.97 11.79 -2.20
N ARG A 129 -5.73 10.74 -1.88
CA ARG A 129 -6.07 10.43 -0.49
C ARG A 129 -4.81 10.08 0.33
N THR A 130 -3.87 9.35 -0.25
CA THR A 130 -2.59 9.01 0.37
C THR A 130 -1.78 10.26 0.73
N ILE A 131 -1.67 11.24 -0.19
CA ILE A 131 -0.99 12.51 0.06
C ILE A 131 -1.66 13.28 1.21
N VAL A 132 -2.99 13.40 1.16
CA VAL A 132 -3.78 14.09 2.19
C VAL A 132 -3.59 13.44 3.55
N ASP A 133 -3.63 12.11 3.64
CA ASP A 133 -3.47 11.41 4.92
C ASP A 133 -2.04 11.46 5.45
N LEU A 134 -1.01 11.39 4.59
CA LEU A 134 0.39 11.63 4.99
C LEU A 134 0.56 13.05 5.56
N ALA A 135 0.03 14.06 4.88
CA ALA A 135 0.11 15.44 5.36
C ALA A 135 -0.61 15.64 6.69
N ARG A 136 -1.70 14.93 6.95
CA ARG A 136 -2.49 15.04 8.19
C ARG A 136 -1.90 14.26 9.35
N PHE A 137 -1.41 13.06 9.13
CA PHE A 137 -1.17 12.09 10.19
C PHE A 137 0.28 11.59 10.31
N ALA A 138 1.11 11.67 9.26
CA ALA A 138 2.47 11.16 9.36
C ALA A 138 3.25 11.80 10.51
N MET A 139 3.92 10.96 11.30
CA MET A 139 4.75 11.39 12.43
C MET A 139 6.04 10.56 12.47
N PRO A 140 7.22 11.18 12.39
CA PRO A 140 7.42 12.60 12.04
C PRO A 140 7.03 12.89 10.57
N PHE A 141 6.78 14.15 10.23
CA PHE A 141 6.69 14.63 8.86
C PHE A 141 7.96 15.44 8.57
N GLY A 142 8.85 14.89 7.78
CA GLY A 142 10.14 15.48 7.46
C GLY A 142 10.48 15.32 5.97
N GLU A 143 11.75 15.39 5.65
CA GLU A 143 12.23 15.26 4.25
C GLU A 143 11.78 13.98 3.54
N ARG A 144 11.67 12.87 4.30
CA ARG A 144 11.19 11.60 3.76
C ARG A 144 9.76 11.73 3.24
N GLU A 145 8.87 12.28 4.05
CA GLU A 145 7.47 12.45 3.71
C GLU A 145 7.30 13.48 2.58
N VAL A 146 8.08 14.54 2.57
CA VAL A 146 8.12 15.50 1.46
C VAL A 146 8.51 14.81 0.15
N ARG A 147 9.56 13.97 0.14
CA ARG A 147 9.93 13.19 -1.05
C ARG A 147 8.84 12.24 -1.51
N ILE A 148 8.16 11.57 -0.57
CA ILE A 148 7.03 10.68 -0.88
C ILE A 148 5.90 11.46 -1.57
N VAL A 149 5.52 12.60 -1.00
CA VAL A 149 4.47 13.45 -1.58
C VAL A 149 4.86 13.94 -2.98
N LYS A 150 6.09 14.44 -3.16
CA LYS A 150 6.59 14.86 -4.48
C LYS A 150 6.58 13.70 -5.48
N ALA A 151 6.99 12.49 -5.08
CA ALA A 151 6.98 11.30 -5.93
C ALA A 151 5.55 10.87 -6.32
N LEU A 152 4.59 10.90 -5.39
CA LEU A 152 3.19 10.62 -5.69
C LEU A 152 2.59 11.62 -6.68
N ILE A 153 2.88 12.90 -6.52
CA ILE A 153 2.46 13.97 -7.45
C ILE A 153 3.07 13.73 -8.83
N ALA A 154 4.37 13.45 -8.90
CA ALA A 154 5.07 13.25 -10.17
C ALA A 154 4.62 11.99 -10.93
N SER A 155 4.17 10.94 -10.21
CA SER A 155 3.73 9.67 -10.82
C SER A 155 2.22 9.61 -11.12
N SER A 156 1.46 10.61 -10.70
CA SER A 156 0.01 10.70 -10.91
C SER A 156 -0.36 12.08 -11.46
N ASP A 157 -1.48 12.16 -12.15
CA ASP A 157 -1.99 13.45 -12.67
C ASP A 157 -2.68 14.26 -11.55
N ILE A 158 -1.93 14.53 -10.47
CA ILE A 158 -2.40 15.25 -9.29
C ILE A 158 -1.55 16.50 -9.10
N ARG A 159 -2.22 17.60 -8.79
CA ARG A 159 -1.61 18.88 -8.43
C ARG A 159 -1.73 19.13 -6.93
N LEU A 160 -0.86 19.94 -6.38
CA LEU A 160 -1.00 20.37 -4.97
C LEU A 160 -2.32 21.07 -4.70
N SER A 161 -2.82 21.85 -5.68
CA SER A 161 -4.15 22.47 -5.61
C SER A 161 -5.29 21.48 -5.39
N ASP A 162 -5.18 20.26 -5.95
CA ASP A 162 -6.21 19.23 -5.78
C ASP A 162 -6.22 18.72 -4.34
N CYS A 163 -5.04 18.65 -3.70
CA CYS A 163 -4.91 18.31 -2.28
C CYS A 163 -5.52 19.41 -1.38
N GLU A 164 -5.32 20.68 -1.71
CA GLU A 164 -5.91 21.82 -1.00
C GLU A 164 -7.44 21.82 -1.12
N VAL A 165 -7.96 21.56 -2.33
CA VAL A 165 -9.41 21.40 -2.57
C VAL A 165 -9.97 20.26 -1.74
N ALA A 166 -9.37 19.07 -1.79
CA ALA A 166 -9.80 17.90 -1.02
C ALA A 166 -9.80 18.16 0.50
N LEU A 167 -8.84 18.95 0.99
CA LEU A 167 -8.80 19.39 2.39
C LEU A 167 -9.90 20.43 2.69
N SER A 168 -10.24 21.29 1.74
CA SER A 168 -11.20 22.40 1.95
C SER A 168 -12.65 21.95 1.92
N GLU A 169 -13.00 21.00 1.08
CA GLU A 169 -14.36 20.48 0.91
C GLU A 169 -14.93 19.82 2.17
N ARG A 170 -14.06 19.29 3.03
CA ARG A 170 -14.48 18.63 4.26
C ARG A 170 -14.50 19.59 5.43
N ARG A 171 -15.71 19.85 5.98
CA ARG A 171 -15.88 20.57 7.25
C ARG A 171 -15.36 19.71 8.40
N ASN A 172 -14.70 20.32 9.37
CA ASN A 172 -14.21 19.70 10.61
C ASN A 172 -13.20 18.52 10.38
N LEU A 173 -12.39 18.61 9.33
CA LEU A 173 -11.36 17.61 9.08
C LEU A 173 -10.22 17.72 10.10
N PRO A 174 -9.94 16.69 10.92
CA PRO A 174 -8.85 16.74 11.89
C PRO A 174 -7.50 17.01 11.22
N ASN A 175 -6.69 17.85 11.87
CA ASN A 175 -5.33 18.21 11.40
C ASN A 175 -5.27 18.96 10.04
N LYS A 176 -6.37 19.55 9.58
CA LYS A 176 -6.44 20.28 8.29
C LYS A 176 -5.38 21.37 8.17
N ARG A 177 -5.26 22.26 9.19
CA ARG A 177 -4.28 23.35 9.19
C ARG A 177 -2.86 22.82 9.08
N ARG A 178 -2.53 21.81 9.89
CA ARG A 178 -1.22 21.13 9.83
C ARG A 178 -0.94 20.54 8.45
N ALA A 179 -1.94 19.94 7.81
CA ALA A 179 -1.78 19.37 6.47
C ALA A 179 -1.45 20.44 5.43
N LEU A 180 -2.14 21.59 5.46
CA LEU A 180 -1.85 22.70 4.55
C LEU A 180 -0.42 23.23 4.74
N GLU A 181 0.00 23.49 5.99
CA GLU A 181 1.36 23.91 6.33
C GLU A 181 2.43 22.93 5.81
N ARG A 182 2.15 21.62 5.87
CA ARG A 182 3.05 20.57 5.37
C ARG A 182 3.08 20.45 3.85
N LEU A 183 1.95 20.67 3.18
CA LEU A 183 1.89 20.68 1.72
C LEU A 183 2.66 21.88 1.15
N GLU A 184 2.64 23.02 1.82
CA GLU A 184 3.46 24.17 1.46
C GLU A 184 4.98 23.86 1.51
N LEU A 185 5.43 22.97 2.41
CA LEU A 185 6.82 22.52 2.42
C LEU A 185 7.19 21.71 1.15
N CYS A 186 6.20 21.08 0.53
CA CYS A 186 6.42 20.30 -0.69
C CYS A 186 6.55 21.19 -1.94
N THR A 187 6.21 22.49 -1.87
CA THR A 187 6.40 23.45 -2.98
C THR A 187 7.81 24.06 -3.00
N ARG A 188 8.51 24.00 -1.87
CA ARG A 188 9.87 24.55 -1.77
C ARG A 188 10.86 23.61 -2.46
N GLU A 189 11.70 24.15 -3.31
CA GLU A 189 12.81 23.47 -3.98
C GLU A 189 13.91 23.07 -2.98
#